data_56e6c66f32de2bc4a7766422bc552f10
#
_entry.id   56e6c66f32de2bc4a7766422bc552f10
#
_cell.length_a   1.000
_cell.length_b   1.000
_cell.length_c   1.000
_cell.angle_alpha   90.00
_cell.angle_beta   90.00
_cell.angle_gamma   90.00
#
_symmetry.space_group_name_H-M   'P 1'
#
loop_
_entity.id
_entity.type
_entity.pdbx_description
1 polymer ?
#
loop_
_entity_poly.entity_id
_entity_poly.type
_entity_poly.pdbx_seq_one_letter_code
_entity_poly.pdbx_strand_id
1 'polypeptide(L)'
;MGEKMKSLDKMIKERLYAEVYEVLATDNFVYSYENLQKAFPKADSMQYYCFLMYSISKEETPEKHLAVCNLLAFGEPLLDDIYTLINWHINRTLSLFPAFTPIKSFAVYIFFHCPVSPISEGLLYEYALSVLQENPDDSLSKELIDEFESKK
;
A
#
# COMPACT_ATOMS: atom_id res chain seq x y z
N MET A 1 -3.28 30.17 -9.41
CA MET A 1 -3.21 28.80 -10.00
C MET A 1 -1.85 28.17 -9.78
N GLY A 2 -0.78 28.71 -10.33
CA GLY A 2 0.57 28.20 -10.09
C GLY A 2 1.00 28.20 -8.63
N GLU A 3 0.47 29.13 -7.84
CA GLU A 3 0.74 29.19 -6.42
C GLU A 3 0.18 28.00 -5.64
N LYS A 4 -1.02 27.50 -6.00
CA LYS A 4 -1.62 26.34 -5.38
C LYS A 4 -0.81 25.08 -5.65
N MET A 5 -0.35 24.87 -6.87
CA MET A 5 0.47 23.72 -7.23
C MET A 5 1.84 23.76 -6.54
N LYS A 6 2.43 24.95 -6.45
CA LYS A 6 3.69 25.21 -5.79
C LYS A 6 3.60 24.92 -4.28
N SER A 7 2.41 25.03 -3.70
CA SER A 7 2.24 24.96 -2.26
C SER A 7 2.08 23.55 -1.70
N LEU A 8 1.90 22.50 -2.52
CA LEU A 8 1.73 21.14 -2.01
C LEU A 8 2.97 20.65 -1.26
N ASP A 9 4.17 20.76 -1.86
CA ASP A 9 5.40 20.41 -1.17
C ASP A 9 5.60 21.24 0.09
N LYS A 10 5.29 22.53 0.02
CA LYS A 10 5.39 23.43 1.17
C LYS A 10 4.41 23.05 2.26
N MET A 11 3.17 22.76 1.91
CA MET A 11 2.15 22.34 2.86
C MET A 11 2.54 21.05 3.57
N ILE A 12 3.06 20.06 2.83
CA ILE A 12 3.52 18.80 3.41
C ILE A 12 4.70 19.06 4.35
N LYS A 13 5.64 19.89 3.95
CA LYS A 13 6.78 20.25 4.78
C LYS A 13 6.34 20.92 6.08
N GLU A 14 5.32 21.75 6.01
CA GLU A 14 4.77 22.45 7.17
C GLU A 14 3.72 21.61 7.92
N ARG A 15 3.50 20.37 7.50
CA ARG A 15 2.55 19.42 8.11
C ARG A 15 1.10 19.89 8.05
N LEU A 16 0.74 20.63 7.00
CA LEU A 16 -0.62 21.11 6.78
C LEU A 16 -1.44 20.04 6.04
N TYR A 17 -1.56 18.87 6.65
CA TYR A 17 -2.18 17.71 6.00
C TYR A 17 -3.64 17.93 5.66
N ALA A 18 -4.38 18.68 6.48
CA ALA A 18 -5.77 18.98 6.20
C ALA A 18 -5.93 19.76 4.91
N GLU A 19 -5.08 20.77 4.69
CA GLU A 19 -5.10 21.57 3.47
C GLU A 19 -4.72 20.74 2.24
N VAL A 20 -3.70 19.89 2.36
CA VAL A 20 -3.31 18.99 1.28
C VAL A 20 -4.46 18.05 0.94
N TYR A 21 -5.10 17.47 1.95
CA TYR A 21 -6.21 16.55 1.76
C TYR A 21 -7.34 17.22 0.96
N GLU A 22 -7.70 18.45 1.30
CA GLU A 22 -8.77 19.20 0.61
C GLU A 22 -8.38 19.51 -0.85
N VAL A 23 -7.13 19.90 -1.08
CA VAL A 23 -6.66 20.17 -2.45
C VAL A 23 -6.76 18.90 -3.30
N LEU A 24 -6.30 17.78 -2.78
CA LEU A 24 -6.35 16.51 -3.52
C LEU A 24 -7.79 16.06 -3.75
N ALA A 25 -8.67 16.23 -2.76
CA ALA A 25 -10.08 15.88 -2.90
C ALA A 25 -10.76 16.69 -4.01
N THR A 26 -10.43 17.97 -4.13
CA THR A 26 -10.96 18.85 -5.20
C THR A 26 -10.56 18.33 -6.58
N ASP A 27 -9.37 17.76 -6.71
CA ASP A 27 -8.84 17.27 -7.98
C ASP A 27 -9.19 15.79 -8.25
N ASN A 28 -10.04 15.17 -7.42
CA ASN A 28 -10.40 13.76 -7.54
C ASN A 28 -9.16 12.84 -7.55
N PHE A 29 -8.26 13.08 -6.62
CA PHE A 29 -6.98 12.39 -6.56
C PHE A 29 -7.16 10.88 -6.38
N VAL A 30 -6.46 10.10 -7.21
CA VAL A 30 -6.41 8.64 -7.08
C VAL A 30 -5.22 8.28 -6.18
N TYR A 31 -5.51 7.70 -5.01
CA TYR A 31 -4.49 7.39 -4.02
C TYR A 31 -3.64 6.21 -4.46
N SER A 32 -2.35 6.45 -4.63
CA SER A 32 -1.31 5.46 -4.78
C SER A 32 0.01 6.10 -4.36
N TYR A 33 1.00 5.29 -3.98
CA TYR A 33 2.31 5.82 -3.63
C TYR A 33 2.92 6.57 -4.82
N GLU A 34 2.79 6.02 -6.03
CA GLU A 34 3.28 6.68 -7.24
C GLU A 34 2.67 8.06 -7.45
N ASN A 35 1.34 8.16 -7.29
CA ASN A 35 0.65 9.43 -7.49
C ASN A 35 1.00 10.45 -6.40
N LEU A 36 1.25 10.01 -5.18
CA LEU A 36 1.70 10.89 -4.11
C LEU A 36 3.08 11.47 -4.43
N GLN A 37 3.98 10.63 -4.95
CA GLN A 37 5.31 11.08 -5.35
C GLN A 37 5.26 12.10 -6.48
N LYS A 38 4.29 11.96 -7.39
CA LYS A 38 4.06 12.95 -8.45
C LYS A 38 3.48 14.25 -7.92
N ALA A 39 2.58 14.16 -6.95
CA ALA A 39 1.88 15.34 -6.41
C ALA A 39 2.79 16.20 -5.54
N PHE A 40 3.63 15.59 -4.71
CA PHE A 40 4.57 16.31 -3.86
C PHE A 40 5.88 15.52 -3.76
N PRO A 41 6.72 15.66 -4.83
CA PRO A 41 7.91 14.80 -5.00
C PRO A 41 9.03 15.04 -3.99
N LYS A 42 8.98 16.14 -3.24
CA LYS A 42 10.04 16.49 -2.30
C LYS A 42 9.81 15.98 -0.88
N ALA A 43 8.67 15.31 -0.64
CA ALA A 43 8.36 14.76 0.67
C ALA A 43 9.26 13.56 0.98
N ASP A 44 9.53 13.35 2.26
CA ASP A 44 10.21 12.14 2.72
C ASP A 44 9.18 11.06 3.10
N SER A 45 9.68 9.85 3.39
CA SER A 45 8.80 8.72 3.70
C SER A 45 7.92 8.98 4.91
N MET A 46 8.44 9.64 5.95
CA MET A 46 7.63 9.95 7.14
C MET A 46 6.51 10.92 6.81
N GLN A 47 6.77 11.92 5.95
CA GLN A 47 5.73 12.87 5.54
C GLN A 47 4.64 12.20 4.72
N TYR A 48 5.00 11.31 3.78
CA TYR A 48 4.02 10.51 3.05
C TYR A 48 3.20 9.65 3.99
N TYR A 49 3.87 8.99 4.94
CA TYR A 49 3.20 8.11 5.89
C TYR A 49 2.20 8.89 6.75
N CYS A 50 2.63 10.00 7.33
CA CYS A 50 1.76 10.83 8.15
C CYS A 50 0.58 11.37 7.38
N PHE A 51 0.80 11.81 6.14
CA PHE A 51 -0.30 12.28 5.29
C PHE A 51 -1.29 11.16 4.99
N LEU A 52 -0.78 9.98 4.63
CA LEU A 52 -1.66 8.83 4.34
C LEU A 52 -2.48 8.43 5.56
N MET A 53 -1.86 8.41 6.74
CA MET A 53 -2.59 8.07 7.97
C MET A 53 -3.64 9.13 8.29
N TYR A 54 -3.33 10.41 8.06
CA TYR A 54 -4.32 11.47 8.18
C TYR A 54 -5.48 11.23 7.22
N SER A 55 -5.17 10.94 5.96
CA SER A 55 -6.18 10.69 4.93
C SER A 55 -7.07 9.49 5.28
N ILE A 56 -6.47 8.41 5.81
CA ILE A 56 -7.22 7.23 6.26
C ILE A 56 -8.16 7.60 7.40
N SER A 57 -7.73 8.47 8.30
CA SER A 57 -8.59 8.91 9.42
C SER A 57 -9.80 9.70 8.94
N LYS A 58 -9.72 10.33 7.78
CA LYS A 58 -10.84 11.06 7.18
C LYS A 58 -11.78 10.15 6.41
N GLU A 59 -11.22 9.28 5.60
CA GLU A 59 -11.98 8.29 4.83
C GLU A 59 -11.09 7.08 4.60
N GLU A 60 -11.39 5.98 5.23
CA GLU A 60 -10.61 4.75 5.10
C GLU A 60 -10.99 4.02 3.82
N THR A 61 -10.02 3.82 2.92
CA THR A 61 -10.22 3.09 1.68
C THR A 61 -9.10 2.05 1.51
N PRO A 62 -9.35 0.97 0.76
CA PRO A 62 -8.31 -0.03 0.54
C PRO A 62 -7.14 0.50 -0.26
N GLU A 63 -7.38 1.43 -1.19
CA GLU A 63 -6.31 2.06 -1.97
C GLU A 63 -5.33 2.83 -1.12
N LYS A 64 -5.81 3.49 -0.07
CA LYS A 64 -4.93 4.23 0.85
C LYS A 64 -4.04 3.29 1.66
N HIS A 65 -4.59 2.17 2.12
CA HIS A 65 -3.79 1.15 2.80
C HIS A 65 -2.74 0.54 1.86
N LEU A 66 -3.13 0.28 0.62
CA LEU A 66 -2.17 -0.23 -0.37
C LEU A 66 -1.06 0.79 -0.63
N ALA A 67 -1.38 2.08 -0.69
CA ALA A 67 -0.38 3.12 -0.82
C ALA A 67 0.60 3.11 0.36
N VAL A 68 0.10 2.94 1.58
CA VAL A 68 0.97 2.79 2.77
C VAL A 68 1.88 1.56 2.63
N CYS A 69 1.33 0.44 2.20
CA CYS A 69 2.11 -0.78 2.01
C CYS A 69 3.24 -0.59 1.00
N ASN A 70 2.95 0.06 -0.13
CA ASN A 70 3.98 0.35 -1.13
C ASN A 70 5.04 1.31 -0.61
N LEU A 71 4.63 2.33 0.13
CA LEU A 71 5.57 3.25 0.78
C LEU A 71 6.51 2.52 1.73
N LEU A 72 5.97 1.65 2.58
CA LEU A 72 6.75 0.91 3.56
C LEU A 72 7.72 -0.07 2.90
N ALA A 73 7.29 -0.69 1.81
CA ALA A 73 8.11 -1.70 1.11
C ALA A 73 9.20 -1.07 0.24
N PHE A 74 8.89 0.03 -0.42
CA PHE A 74 9.74 0.59 -1.49
C PHE A 74 10.27 1.99 -1.20
N GLY A 75 9.76 2.67 -0.17
CA GLY A 75 10.30 3.96 0.25
C GLY A 75 11.53 3.81 1.13
N GLU A 76 12.05 4.94 1.60
CA GLU A 76 13.14 4.91 2.57
C GLU A 76 12.65 4.27 3.88
N PRO A 77 13.45 3.40 4.51
CA PRO A 77 13.05 2.72 5.74
C PRO A 77 12.67 3.70 6.86
N LEU A 78 11.50 3.46 7.47
CA LEU A 78 11.02 4.24 8.60
C LEU A 78 11.28 3.52 9.93
N LEU A 79 11.18 2.19 9.92
CA LEU A 79 11.24 1.34 11.11
C LEU A 79 12.02 0.08 10.80
N ASP A 80 12.56 -0.53 11.83
CA ASP A 80 13.28 -1.80 11.69
C ASP A 80 12.34 -2.95 11.34
N ASP A 81 11.10 -2.92 11.84
CA ASP A 81 10.13 -3.99 11.67
C ASP A 81 8.97 -3.54 10.78
N ILE A 82 9.31 -3.19 9.54
CA ILE A 82 8.29 -2.73 8.58
C ILE A 82 7.34 -3.84 8.16
N TYR A 83 7.76 -5.10 8.18
CA TYR A 83 6.91 -6.21 7.76
C TYR A 83 5.72 -6.40 8.69
N THR A 84 5.90 -6.21 9.99
CA THR A 84 4.78 -6.25 10.93
C THR A 84 3.77 -5.13 10.64
N LEU A 85 4.27 -3.94 10.35
CA LEU A 85 3.39 -2.80 10.02
C LEU A 85 2.68 -3.00 8.69
N ILE A 86 3.39 -3.51 7.67
CA ILE A 86 2.79 -3.87 6.39
C ILE A 86 1.66 -4.89 6.61
N ASN A 87 1.94 -5.93 7.39
CA ASN A 87 0.95 -6.96 7.68
C ASN A 87 -0.29 -6.40 8.40
N TRP A 88 -0.08 -5.44 9.29
CA TRP A 88 -1.20 -4.77 9.95
C TRP A 88 -2.13 -4.11 8.91
N HIS A 89 -1.55 -3.38 7.95
CA HIS A 89 -2.34 -2.71 6.91
C HIS A 89 -3.03 -3.72 5.99
N ILE A 90 -2.37 -4.84 5.66
CA ILE A 90 -2.99 -5.90 4.87
C ILE A 90 -4.20 -6.47 5.62
N ASN A 91 -4.03 -6.82 6.88
CA ASN A 91 -5.10 -7.40 7.69
C ASN A 91 -6.26 -6.41 7.89
N ARG A 92 -5.95 -5.16 8.16
CA ARG A 92 -6.97 -4.12 8.31
C ARG A 92 -7.77 -3.97 7.02
N THR A 93 -7.09 -3.93 5.87
CA THR A 93 -7.73 -3.80 4.58
C THR A 93 -8.66 -4.97 4.32
N LEU A 94 -8.20 -6.20 4.52
CA LEU A 94 -9.01 -7.39 4.21
C LEU A 94 -10.11 -7.62 5.23
N SER A 95 -9.98 -7.08 6.44
CA SER A 95 -11.06 -7.08 7.43
C SER A 95 -12.23 -6.21 6.96
N LEU A 96 -11.94 -5.06 6.37
CA LEU A 96 -12.96 -4.11 5.91
C LEU A 96 -13.38 -4.34 4.46
N PHE A 97 -12.46 -4.78 3.62
CA PHE A 97 -12.64 -4.91 2.17
C PHE A 97 -12.11 -6.28 1.72
N PRO A 98 -12.79 -7.39 2.09
CA PRO A 98 -12.24 -8.74 1.85
C PRO A 98 -12.07 -9.09 0.38
N ALA A 99 -12.75 -8.40 -0.52
CA ALA A 99 -12.66 -8.65 -1.95
C ALA A 99 -11.58 -7.81 -2.65
N PHE A 100 -10.80 -7.02 -1.90
CA PHE A 100 -9.79 -6.14 -2.50
C PHE A 100 -8.54 -6.94 -2.88
N THR A 101 -8.54 -7.48 -4.06
CA THR A 101 -7.48 -8.36 -4.57
C THR A 101 -6.11 -7.67 -4.72
N PRO A 102 -6.00 -6.37 -5.06
CA PRO A 102 -4.68 -5.75 -5.20
C PRO A 102 -3.78 -5.88 -3.98
N ILE A 103 -4.33 -5.87 -2.76
CA ILE A 103 -3.49 -6.01 -1.57
C ILE A 103 -3.06 -7.47 -1.35
N LYS A 104 -3.86 -8.44 -1.81
CA LYS A 104 -3.47 -9.85 -1.80
C LYS A 104 -2.32 -10.09 -2.77
N SER A 105 -2.39 -9.50 -3.95
CA SER A 105 -1.32 -9.54 -4.94
C SER A 105 -0.03 -8.92 -4.38
N PHE A 106 -0.16 -7.78 -3.69
CA PHE A 106 0.97 -7.14 -3.02
C PHE A 106 1.59 -8.08 -1.98
N ALA A 107 0.75 -8.73 -1.15
CA ALA A 107 1.23 -9.64 -0.11
C ALA A 107 2.01 -10.82 -0.71
N VAL A 108 1.52 -11.39 -1.81
CA VAL A 108 2.23 -12.45 -2.52
C VAL A 108 3.58 -11.94 -3.02
N TYR A 109 3.59 -10.76 -3.64
CA TYR A 109 4.82 -10.19 -4.18
C TYR A 109 5.89 -9.96 -3.10
N ILE A 110 5.51 -9.43 -1.95
CA ILE A 110 6.45 -9.06 -0.90
C ILE A 110 6.89 -10.28 -0.08
N PHE A 111 5.96 -11.19 0.24
CA PHE A 111 6.22 -12.21 1.24
C PHE A 111 6.50 -13.60 0.68
N PHE A 112 6.26 -13.84 -0.59
CA PHE A 112 6.65 -15.11 -1.20
C PHE A 112 8.18 -15.20 -1.21
N HIS A 113 8.71 -16.27 -0.64
CA HIS A 113 10.15 -16.49 -0.43
C HIS A 113 10.79 -15.54 0.60
N CYS A 114 9.99 -14.84 1.38
CA CYS A 114 10.51 -14.00 2.46
C CYS A 114 10.74 -14.87 3.72
N PRO A 115 11.98 -15.02 4.19
CA PRO A 115 12.24 -15.90 5.33
C PRO A 115 11.67 -15.41 6.66
N VAL A 116 11.34 -14.12 6.75
CA VAL A 116 10.79 -13.52 7.97
C VAL A 116 9.35 -13.04 7.76
N SER A 117 8.63 -13.69 6.84
CA SER A 117 7.26 -13.32 6.51
C SER A 117 6.33 -13.44 7.74
N PRO A 118 5.57 -12.39 8.05
CA PRO A 118 4.53 -12.46 9.09
C PRO A 118 3.27 -13.21 8.63
N ILE A 119 3.19 -13.55 7.35
CA ILE A 119 2.03 -14.24 6.76
C ILE A 119 2.45 -15.68 6.50
N SER A 120 1.61 -16.64 6.94
CA SER A 120 1.89 -18.06 6.73
C SER A 120 1.85 -18.45 5.26
N GLU A 121 2.55 -19.51 4.90
CA GLU A 121 2.51 -20.05 3.53
C GLU A 121 1.10 -20.42 3.11
N GLY A 122 0.31 -21.01 4.02
CA GLY A 122 -1.07 -21.39 3.73
C GLY A 122 -1.94 -20.19 3.40
N LEU A 123 -1.77 -19.09 4.12
CA LEU A 123 -2.53 -17.86 3.86
C LEU A 123 -2.09 -17.20 2.56
N LEU A 124 -0.79 -17.18 2.27
CA LEU A 124 -0.30 -16.68 0.98
C LEU A 124 -0.83 -17.51 -0.18
N TYR A 125 -0.93 -18.84 0.01
CA TYR A 125 -1.54 -19.73 -0.97
C TYR A 125 -2.99 -19.32 -1.26
N GLU A 126 -3.77 -19.05 -0.22
CA GLU A 126 -5.16 -18.59 -0.39
C GLU A 126 -5.22 -17.25 -1.12
N TYR A 127 -4.30 -16.33 -0.81
CA TYR A 127 -4.22 -15.04 -1.51
C TYR A 127 -3.89 -15.26 -3.00
N ALA A 128 -2.94 -16.14 -3.29
CA ALA A 128 -2.57 -16.45 -4.68
C ALA A 128 -3.74 -17.04 -5.47
N LEU A 129 -4.54 -17.91 -4.84
CA LEU A 129 -5.75 -18.42 -5.48
C LEU A 129 -6.73 -17.29 -5.82
N SER A 130 -6.94 -16.35 -4.88
CA SER A 130 -7.82 -15.20 -5.13
C SER A 130 -7.30 -14.33 -6.27
N VAL A 131 -5.99 -14.09 -6.32
CA VAL A 131 -5.37 -13.30 -7.39
C VAL A 131 -5.62 -13.95 -8.75
N LEU A 132 -5.45 -15.27 -8.84
CA LEU A 132 -5.62 -15.99 -10.12
C LEU A 132 -7.08 -16.01 -10.60
N GLN A 133 -8.05 -15.87 -9.70
CA GLN A 133 -9.45 -15.76 -10.10
C GLN A 133 -9.71 -14.49 -10.91
N GLU A 134 -9.01 -13.40 -10.59
CA GLU A 134 -9.16 -12.12 -11.30
C GLU A 134 -8.11 -11.93 -12.39
N ASN A 135 -6.92 -12.47 -12.19
CA ASN A 135 -5.82 -12.37 -13.14
C ASN A 135 -5.18 -13.76 -13.34
N PRO A 136 -5.76 -14.59 -14.22
CA PRO A 136 -5.25 -15.96 -14.45
C PRO A 136 -3.81 -16.03 -14.94
N ASP A 137 -3.28 -14.94 -15.45
CA ASP A 137 -1.92 -14.90 -16.01
C ASP A 137 -0.86 -14.43 -15.01
N ASP A 138 -1.24 -14.19 -13.75
CA ASP A 138 -0.28 -13.74 -12.74
C ASP A 138 0.75 -14.83 -12.47
N SER A 139 1.96 -14.64 -13.02
CA SER A 139 3.02 -15.66 -12.98
C SER A 139 3.49 -15.97 -11.56
N LEU A 140 3.60 -14.96 -10.72
CA LEU A 140 4.10 -15.15 -9.35
C LEU A 140 3.12 -15.96 -8.51
N SER A 141 1.82 -15.70 -8.65
CA SER A 141 0.78 -16.47 -7.95
C SER A 141 0.78 -17.92 -8.42
N LYS A 142 0.95 -18.17 -9.72
CA LYS A 142 1.07 -19.54 -10.26
C LYS A 142 2.27 -20.26 -9.66
N GLU A 143 3.40 -19.58 -9.60
CA GLU A 143 4.64 -20.15 -9.05
C GLU A 143 4.45 -20.52 -7.57
N LEU A 144 3.84 -19.64 -6.79
CA LEU A 144 3.56 -19.88 -5.38
C LEU A 144 2.66 -21.10 -5.20
N ILE A 145 1.59 -21.20 -5.98
CA ILE A 145 0.65 -22.32 -5.91
C ILE A 145 1.35 -23.63 -6.25
N ASP A 146 2.13 -23.65 -7.33
CA ASP A 146 2.87 -24.85 -7.75
C ASP A 146 3.85 -25.30 -6.65
N GLU A 147 4.58 -24.36 -6.09
CA GLU A 147 5.55 -24.67 -5.02
C GLU A 147 4.85 -25.18 -3.76
N PHE A 148 3.76 -24.54 -3.36
CA PHE A 148 3.01 -24.95 -2.17
C PHE A 148 2.42 -26.36 -2.37
N GLU A 149 1.82 -26.63 -3.54
CA GLU A 149 1.21 -27.92 -3.81
C GLU A 149 2.22 -29.04 -3.95
N SER A 150 3.44 -28.74 -4.39
CA SER A 150 4.50 -29.74 -4.51
C SER A 150 5.02 -30.23 -3.15
N LYS A 151 4.74 -29.49 -2.09
CA LYS A 151 5.16 -29.86 -0.72
C LYS A 151 4.17 -30.78 0.00
N LYS A 152 3.04 -31.09 -0.60
CA LYS A 152 2.03 -31.97 0.01
C LYS A 152 2.35 -33.45 -0.14
#